data_8ca9aaab66cffe2d0cac07c26a54533a
#
_entry.id   8ca9aaab66cffe2d0cac07c26a54533a
#
_cell.length_a   1.000
_cell.length_b   1.000
_cell.length_c   1.000
_cell.angle_alpha   90.00
_cell.angle_beta   90.00
_cell.angle_gamma   90.00
#
_symmetry.space_group_name_H-M   'P 1'
#
loop_
_entity.id
_entity.type
_entity.pdbx_description
1 polymer ?
#
loop_
_entity_poly.entity_id
_entity_poly.type
_entity_poly.pdbx_seq_one_letter_code
_entity_poly.pdbx_strand_id
1 'polypeptide(L)'
;SRAACKIDKNGKEVPLLKDIHKILGLTSELKKYNFSDEQMEDFEKLFSDINGKAEYRDLQEKLEYEVCDYFSKLQIPDEPTLYDYLILSLTEKDAIISFNWDPFLMQAYKRNICVGNLPELIFPHGNAGVGLCYDCKIKGYANCLCPKCFKEFEQMPLLYPIGKKDYNGKPIIVNEWNLAKSVLSRAAGITV
;
A
#
# COMPACT_ATOMS: atom_id res chain seq x y z
N SER A 1 3.17 9.76 -0.79
CA SER A 1 3.91 9.06 -1.86
C SER A 1 4.22 9.94 -3.06
N ARG A 2 3.22 10.57 -3.67
CA ARG A 2 3.41 11.39 -4.88
C ARG A 2 4.38 12.56 -4.69
N ALA A 3 4.55 13.09 -3.49
CA ALA A 3 5.56 14.11 -3.18
C ALA A 3 6.99 13.55 -3.22
N ALA A 4 7.16 12.29 -2.84
CA ALA A 4 8.46 11.63 -2.83
C ALA A 4 8.83 10.98 -4.17
N CYS A 5 7.82 10.52 -4.92
CA CYS A 5 8.00 9.92 -6.24
C CYS A 5 6.70 10.04 -7.05
N LYS A 6 6.69 10.85 -8.10
CA LYS A 6 5.51 11.12 -8.93
C LYS A 6 5.28 10.08 -10.02
N ILE A 7 6.39 9.61 -10.58
CA ILE A 7 6.43 8.75 -11.77
C ILE A 7 7.37 7.59 -11.45
N ASP A 8 6.95 6.39 -11.78
CA ASP A 8 7.77 5.20 -11.63
C ASP A 8 8.89 5.14 -12.69
N LYS A 9 9.78 4.14 -12.58
CA LYS A 9 10.86 3.88 -13.54
C LYS A 9 10.38 3.77 -14.99
N ASN A 10 9.15 3.30 -15.21
CA ASN A 10 8.56 3.03 -16.53
C ASN A 10 7.67 4.17 -17.03
N GLY A 11 7.67 5.32 -16.38
CA GLY A 11 6.85 6.46 -16.74
C GLY A 11 5.39 6.39 -16.26
N LYS A 12 5.02 5.42 -15.43
CA LYS A 12 3.68 5.31 -14.84
C LYS A 12 3.51 6.32 -13.69
N GLU A 13 2.37 7.00 -13.68
CA GLU A 13 2.05 7.92 -12.61
C GLU A 13 1.61 7.20 -11.32
N VAL A 14 1.97 7.76 -10.17
CA VAL A 14 1.33 7.39 -8.89
C VAL A 14 -0.02 8.11 -8.81
N PRO A 15 -1.16 7.39 -8.85
CA PRO A 15 -2.47 8.00 -8.89
C PRO A 15 -2.79 8.73 -7.57
N LEU A 16 -3.52 9.84 -7.68
CA LEU A 16 -4.30 10.35 -6.56
C LEU A 16 -5.64 9.62 -6.51
N LEU A 17 -6.27 9.56 -5.35
CA LEU A 17 -7.56 8.87 -5.20
C LEU A 17 -8.61 9.37 -6.19
N LYS A 18 -8.68 10.68 -6.44
CA LYS A 18 -9.61 11.29 -7.40
C LYS A 18 -9.38 10.90 -8.86
N ASP A 19 -8.16 10.49 -9.22
CA ASP A 19 -7.78 10.17 -10.60
C ASP A 19 -7.65 8.65 -10.83
N ILE A 20 -7.76 7.85 -9.76
CA ILE A 20 -7.46 6.42 -9.80
C ILE A 20 -8.31 5.67 -10.84
N HIS A 21 -9.60 5.98 -10.93
CA HIS A 21 -10.51 5.34 -11.89
C HIS A 21 -10.13 5.62 -13.35
N LYS A 22 -9.58 6.80 -13.64
CA LYS A 22 -9.11 7.18 -15.00
C LYS A 22 -7.82 6.46 -15.34
N ILE A 23 -6.85 6.48 -14.41
CA ILE A 23 -5.54 5.87 -14.61
C ILE A 23 -5.64 4.34 -14.75
N LEU A 24 -6.55 3.71 -14.00
CA LEU A 24 -6.82 2.28 -14.09
C LEU A 24 -7.76 1.89 -15.24
N GLY A 25 -8.30 2.85 -16.02
CA GLY A 25 -9.23 2.57 -17.11
C GLY A 25 -10.60 2.06 -16.67
N LEU A 26 -10.99 2.31 -15.42
CA LEU A 26 -12.22 1.78 -14.81
C LEU A 26 -13.47 2.63 -15.09
N THR A 27 -13.32 3.78 -15.73
CA THR A 27 -14.42 4.72 -15.99
C THR A 27 -15.59 4.07 -16.73
N SER A 28 -15.30 3.28 -17.78
CA SER A 28 -16.35 2.59 -18.57
C SER A 28 -17.06 1.51 -17.76
N GLU A 29 -16.34 0.85 -16.88
CA GLU A 29 -16.93 -0.18 -16.00
C GLU A 29 -17.86 0.45 -14.96
N LEU A 30 -17.42 1.50 -14.30
CA LEU A 30 -18.24 2.23 -13.33
C LEU A 30 -19.51 2.81 -13.96
N LYS A 31 -19.44 3.28 -15.21
CA LYS A 31 -20.63 3.77 -15.95
C LYS A 31 -21.66 2.68 -16.22
N LYS A 32 -21.28 1.39 -16.35
CA LYS A 32 -22.24 0.29 -16.47
C LYS A 32 -23.12 0.13 -15.22
N TYR A 33 -22.61 0.53 -14.07
CA TYR A 33 -23.34 0.55 -12.80
C TYR A 33 -24.00 1.90 -12.49
N ASN A 34 -24.10 2.78 -13.51
CA ASN A 34 -24.74 4.10 -13.44
C ASN A 34 -24.08 5.10 -12.49
N PHE A 35 -22.79 4.96 -12.19
CA PHE A 35 -22.05 5.99 -11.45
C PHE A 35 -21.79 7.20 -12.35
N SER A 36 -22.09 8.42 -11.84
CA SER A 36 -21.82 9.67 -12.51
C SER A 36 -20.34 10.03 -12.45
N ASP A 37 -19.89 10.94 -13.34
CA ASP A 37 -18.51 11.42 -13.33
C ASP A 37 -18.17 12.10 -11.98
N GLU A 38 -19.10 12.82 -11.38
CA GLU A 38 -18.94 13.45 -10.05
C GLU A 38 -18.77 12.41 -8.92
N GLN A 39 -19.52 11.31 -8.95
CA GLN A 39 -19.36 10.22 -7.99
C GLN A 39 -18.02 9.51 -8.14
N MET A 40 -17.49 9.40 -9.35
CA MET A 40 -16.20 8.76 -9.62
C MET A 40 -15.00 9.62 -9.18
N GLU A 41 -15.14 10.94 -9.05
CA GLU A 41 -14.08 11.84 -8.56
C GLU A 41 -13.81 11.66 -7.05
N ASP A 42 -14.82 11.23 -6.29
CA ASP A 42 -14.66 10.89 -4.87
C ASP A 42 -14.55 9.36 -4.71
N PHE A 43 -13.35 8.84 -4.94
CA PHE A 43 -13.10 7.39 -4.87
C PHE A 43 -13.37 6.80 -3.48
N GLU A 44 -13.18 7.57 -2.41
CA GLU A 44 -13.46 7.11 -1.05
C GLU A 44 -14.97 6.90 -0.84
N LYS A 45 -15.77 7.86 -1.28
CA LYS A 45 -17.23 7.76 -1.23
C LYS A 45 -17.74 6.65 -2.16
N LEU A 46 -17.24 6.61 -3.39
CA LEU A 46 -17.57 5.57 -4.37
C LEU A 46 -17.32 4.17 -3.78
N PHE A 47 -16.13 3.96 -3.22
CA PHE A 47 -15.78 2.66 -2.64
C PHE A 47 -16.64 2.33 -1.41
N SER A 48 -16.98 3.33 -0.59
CA SER A 48 -17.90 3.17 0.54
C SER A 48 -19.33 2.82 0.09
N ASP A 49 -19.77 3.38 -1.01
CA ASP A 49 -21.10 3.12 -1.59
C ASP A 49 -21.22 1.72 -2.20
N ILE A 50 -20.14 1.16 -2.69
CA ILE A 50 -20.04 -0.18 -3.28
C ILE A 50 -19.84 -1.24 -2.20
N ASN A 51 -19.05 -0.96 -1.18
CA ASN A 51 -18.52 -1.94 -0.25
C ASN A 51 -19.61 -2.74 0.47
N GLY A 52 -19.51 -4.08 0.40
CA GLY A 52 -20.38 -5.03 1.11
C GLY A 52 -21.80 -5.14 0.54
N LYS A 53 -22.13 -4.50 -0.58
CA LYS A 53 -23.42 -4.65 -1.24
C LYS A 53 -23.37 -5.78 -2.26
N ALA A 54 -24.32 -6.70 -2.16
CA ALA A 54 -24.35 -7.90 -3.02
C ALA A 54 -24.44 -7.56 -4.52
N GLU A 55 -25.13 -6.47 -4.87
CA GLU A 55 -25.27 -5.98 -6.25
C GLU A 55 -23.97 -5.47 -6.88
N TYR A 56 -22.98 -5.10 -6.05
CA TYR A 56 -21.70 -4.57 -6.51
C TYR A 56 -20.52 -5.53 -6.24
N ARG A 57 -20.78 -6.77 -5.85
CA ARG A 57 -19.71 -7.73 -5.50
C ARG A 57 -18.65 -7.85 -6.60
N ASP A 58 -19.09 -8.12 -7.83
CA ASP A 58 -18.16 -8.30 -8.96
C ASP A 58 -17.39 -7.02 -9.29
N LEU A 59 -18.05 -5.87 -9.14
CA LEU A 59 -17.42 -4.57 -9.32
C LEU A 59 -16.38 -4.31 -8.23
N GLN A 60 -16.70 -4.60 -6.96
CA GLN A 60 -15.79 -4.45 -5.85
C GLN A 60 -14.53 -5.32 -6.02
N GLU A 61 -14.72 -6.61 -6.32
CA GLU A 61 -13.60 -7.53 -6.56
C GLU A 61 -12.71 -7.07 -7.71
N LYS A 62 -13.32 -6.59 -8.79
CA LYS A 62 -12.58 -6.03 -9.93
C LYS A 62 -11.80 -4.77 -9.55
N LEU A 63 -12.42 -3.82 -8.85
CA LEU A 63 -11.76 -2.60 -8.39
C LEU A 63 -10.57 -2.92 -7.48
N GLU A 64 -10.77 -3.84 -6.52
CA GLU A 64 -9.71 -4.29 -5.61
C GLU A 64 -8.56 -4.94 -6.37
N TYR A 65 -8.86 -5.80 -7.32
CA TYR A 65 -7.86 -6.45 -8.17
C TYR A 65 -7.06 -5.43 -8.98
N GLU A 66 -7.72 -4.55 -9.73
CA GLU A 66 -7.06 -3.57 -10.61
C GLU A 66 -6.18 -2.58 -9.82
N VAL A 67 -6.66 -2.13 -8.65
CA VAL A 67 -5.87 -1.27 -7.76
C VAL A 67 -4.63 -2.01 -7.27
N CYS A 68 -4.80 -3.23 -6.77
CA CYS A 68 -3.71 -4.05 -6.26
C CYS A 68 -2.68 -4.37 -7.36
N ASP A 69 -3.15 -4.80 -8.53
CA ASP A 69 -2.33 -5.11 -9.70
C ASP A 69 -1.53 -3.89 -10.17
N TYR A 70 -2.18 -2.72 -10.26
CA TYR A 70 -1.50 -1.50 -10.66
C TYR A 70 -0.35 -1.12 -9.73
N PHE A 71 -0.63 -1.06 -8.43
CA PHE A 71 0.39 -0.67 -7.45
C PHE A 71 1.52 -1.70 -7.35
N SER A 72 1.22 -2.99 -7.46
CA SER A 72 2.23 -4.06 -7.40
C SER A 72 3.25 -4.01 -8.55
N LYS A 73 2.86 -3.42 -9.68
CA LYS A 73 3.70 -3.28 -10.88
C LYS A 73 4.53 -2.00 -10.92
N LEU A 74 4.32 -1.08 -9.97
CA LEU A 74 5.13 0.14 -9.90
C LEU A 74 6.56 -0.17 -9.47
N GLN A 75 7.52 0.47 -10.13
CA GLN A 75 8.94 0.33 -9.85
C GLN A 75 9.55 1.68 -9.51
N ILE A 76 10.28 1.73 -8.39
CA ILE A 76 11.00 2.95 -8.00
C ILE A 76 12.04 3.31 -9.07
N PRO A 77 12.25 4.60 -9.38
CA PRO A 77 13.33 5.03 -10.27
C PRO A 77 14.70 4.51 -9.83
N ASP A 78 15.61 4.29 -10.79
CA ASP A 78 16.97 3.84 -10.50
C ASP A 78 17.76 4.91 -9.73
N GLU A 79 17.50 6.19 -10.00
CA GLU A 79 18.08 7.30 -9.28
C GLU A 79 17.59 7.38 -7.83
N PRO A 80 18.41 7.90 -6.89
CA PRO A 80 18.00 8.09 -5.50
C PRO A 80 16.76 8.98 -5.40
N THR A 81 15.81 8.55 -4.60
CA THR A 81 14.56 9.27 -4.33
C THR A 81 14.53 9.84 -2.92
N LEU A 82 13.53 10.67 -2.60
CA LEU A 82 13.32 11.13 -1.23
C LEU A 82 13.12 9.98 -0.23
N TYR A 83 12.63 8.83 -0.68
CA TYR A 83 12.52 7.63 0.16
C TYR A 83 13.89 7.08 0.58
N ASP A 84 14.88 7.11 -0.32
CA ASP A 84 16.23 6.67 0.01
C ASP A 84 16.86 7.58 1.05
N TYR A 85 16.79 8.88 0.85
CA TYR A 85 17.29 9.86 1.81
C TYR A 85 16.61 9.76 3.17
N LEU A 86 15.27 9.57 3.18
CA LEU A 86 14.52 9.38 4.42
C LEU A 86 15.00 8.14 5.18
N ILE A 87 15.07 6.99 4.50
CA ILE A 87 15.48 5.72 5.11
C ILE A 87 16.90 5.83 5.65
N LEU A 88 17.83 6.42 4.89
CA LEU A 88 19.24 6.56 5.28
C LEU A 88 19.49 7.63 6.34
N SER A 89 18.54 8.54 6.58
CA SER A 89 18.61 9.53 7.66
C SER A 89 18.16 9.01 9.03
N LEU A 90 17.58 7.81 9.07
CA LEU A 90 17.00 7.17 10.24
C LEU A 90 17.81 5.92 10.62
N THR A 91 17.54 5.39 11.82
CA THR A 91 18.24 4.24 12.38
C THR A 91 17.24 3.14 12.80
N GLU A 92 17.75 1.99 13.24
CA GLU A 92 16.94 0.89 13.80
C GLU A 92 16.11 1.26 15.05
N LYS A 93 16.36 2.43 15.65
CA LYS A 93 15.59 2.96 16.77
C LYS A 93 14.37 3.75 16.32
N ASP A 94 14.32 4.07 15.05
CA ASP A 94 13.27 4.87 14.43
C ASP A 94 12.28 3.98 13.69
N ALA A 95 11.10 4.50 13.40
CA ALA A 95 10.10 3.83 12.58
C ALA A 95 9.46 4.79 11.58
N ILE A 96 9.13 4.27 10.41
CA ILE A 96 8.34 4.96 9.40
C ILE A 96 6.96 4.31 9.33
N ILE A 97 5.92 5.05 9.69
CA ILE A 97 4.53 4.61 9.55
C ILE A 97 3.99 5.21 8.25
N SER A 98 3.71 4.36 7.27
CA SER A 98 3.22 4.78 5.95
C SER A 98 1.83 4.26 5.67
N PHE A 99 0.93 5.15 5.24
CA PHE A 99 -0.43 4.82 4.80
C PHE A 99 -0.52 4.64 3.28
N ASN A 100 0.59 4.73 2.58
CA ASN A 100 0.64 4.62 1.12
C ASN A 100 0.62 3.17 0.65
N TRP A 101 -0.12 2.91 -0.42
CA TRP A 101 -0.20 1.59 -1.04
C TRP A 101 0.97 1.28 -1.97
N ASP A 102 1.61 2.34 -2.56
CA ASP A 102 2.69 2.14 -3.51
C ASP A 102 3.91 1.45 -2.88
N PRO A 103 4.65 0.65 -3.66
CA PRO A 103 5.76 -0.15 -3.17
C PRO A 103 7.06 0.63 -2.96
N PHE A 104 7.11 1.92 -3.27
CA PHE A 104 8.37 2.65 -3.40
C PHE A 104 9.17 2.73 -2.11
N LEU A 105 8.52 2.97 -0.96
CA LEU A 105 9.22 2.97 0.32
C LEU A 105 9.86 1.61 0.61
N MET A 106 9.13 0.52 0.32
CA MET A 106 9.63 -0.85 0.52
C MET A 106 10.75 -1.18 -0.48
N GLN A 107 10.65 -0.72 -1.72
CA GLN A 107 11.69 -0.89 -2.73
C GLN A 107 12.96 -0.08 -2.41
N ALA A 108 12.81 1.15 -1.93
CA ALA A 108 13.93 1.95 -1.43
C ALA A 108 14.62 1.26 -0.24
N TYR A 109 13.83 0.73 0.70
CA TYR A 109 14.36 -0.06 1.81
C TYR A 109 15.17 -1.27 1.33
N LYS A 110 14.63 -2.04 0.38
CA LYS A 110 15.28 -3.21 -0.20
C LYS A 110 16.64 -2.88 -0.80
N ARG A 111 16.74 -1.80 -1.59
CA ARG A 111 18.02 -1.45 -2.24
C ARG A 111 19.07 -0.89 -1.29
N ASN A 112 18.66 -0.37 -0.13
CA ASN A 112 19.54 0.17 0.90
C ASN A 112 19.85 -0.81 2.04
N ILE A 113 19.34 -2.04 2.00
CA ILE A 113 19.43 -3.00 3.11
C ILE A 113 20.88 -3.35 3.50
N CYS A 114 21.82 -3.26 2.57
CA CYS A 114 23.23 -3.53 2.82
C CYS A 114 23.91 -2.48 3.74
N VAL A 115 23.28 -1.32 3.94
CA VAL A 115 23.80 -0.29 4.85
C VAL A 115 23.67 -0.73 6.31
N GLY A 116 22.69 -1.58 6.63
CA GLY A 116 22.36 -2.00 8.00
C GLY A 116 21.70 -0.87 8.81
N ASN A 117 21.21 -1.22 9.99
CA ASN A 117 20.62 -0.28 10.96
C ASN A 117 19.50 0.63 10.39
N LEU A 118 18.69 0.10 9.48
CA LEU A 118 17.58 0.83 8.87
C LEU A 118 16.35 0.87 9.80
N PRO A 119 15.46 1.88 9.64
CA PRO A 119 14.28 2.05 10.48
C PRO A 119 13.25 0.92 10.28
N GLU A 120 12.38 0.71 11.26
CA GLU A 120 11.25 -0.19 11.13
C GLU A 120 10.20 0.40 10.16
N LEU A 121 9.67 -0.42 9.23
CA LEU A 121 8.60 -0.01 8.32
C LEU A 121 7.26 -0.61 8.75
N ILE A 122 6.24 0.24 8.91
CA ILE A 122 4.91 -0.12 9.36
C ILE A 122 3.87 0.40 8.34
N PHE A 123 2.96 -0.49 7.92
CA PHE A 123 2.00 -0.20 6.85
C PHE A 123 0.54 -0.45 7.30
N PRO A 124 -0.08 0.45 8.09
CA PRO A 124 -1.43 0.24 8.63
C PRO A 124 -2.53 0.13 7.58
N HIS A 125 -2.30 0.61 6.36
CA HIS A 125 -3.22 0.47 5.22
C HIS A 125 -2.78 -0.61 4.22
N GLY A 126 -1.78 -1.41 4.56
CA GLY A 126 -1.15 -2.33 3.63
C GLY A 126 -0.18 -1.63 2.68
N ASN A 127 0.56 -2.42 1.91
CA ASN A 127 1.51 -1.91 0.93
C ASN A 127 1.78 -2.96 -0.16
N ALA A 128 1.77 -2.55 -1.42
CA ALA A 128 1.94 -3.44 -2.57
C ALA A 128 3.36 -4.02 -2.71
N GLY A 129 4.35 -3.44 -2.03
CA GLY A 129 5.73 -3.95 -1.99
C GLY A 129 5.99 -5.00 -0.91
N VAL A 130 5.01 -5.26 -0.03
CA VAL A 130 5.15 -6.19 1.09
C VAL A 130 4.56 -7.54 0.74
N GLY A 131 5.33 -8.58 1.03
CA GLY A 131 4.92 -9.98 0.95
C GLY A 131 4.80 -10.62 2.34
N LEU A 132 3.93 -11.61 2.47
CA LEU A 132 3.61 -12.29 3.71
C LEU A 132 3.76 -13.80 3.55
N CYS A 133 4.38 -14.45 4.52
CA CYS A 133 4.30 -15.90 4.68
C CYS A 133 3.46 -16.20 5.92
N TYR A 134 2.25 -16.67 5.73
CA TYR A 134 1.33 -16.99 6.82
C TYR A 134 1.79 -18.21 7.63
N ASP A 135 2.42 -19.21 6.98
CA ASP A 135 2.94 -20.41 7.66
C ASP A 135 4.08 -20.06 8.61
N CYS A 136 5.01 -19.22 8.15
CA CYS A 136 6.20 -18.84 8.92
C CYS A 136 6.01 -17.56 9.73
N LYS A 137 4.90 -16.83 9.55
CA LYS A 137 4.60 -15.52 10.16
C LYS A 137 5.71 -14.49 9.90
N ILE A 138 6.19 -14.46 8.65
CA ILE A 138 7.26 -13.55 8.22
C ILE A 138 6.69 -12.54 7.24
N LYS A 139 7.07 -11.27 7.43
CA LYS A 139 6.90 -10.17 6.50
C LYS A 139 8.20 -9.99 5.70
N GLY A 140 8.10 -9.82 4.40
CA GLY A 140 9.24 -9.64 3.50
C GLY A 140 8.87 -8.81 2.26
N TYR A 141 9.60 -9.00 1.19
CA TYR A 141 9.35 -8.30 -0.07
C TYR A 141 8.36 -9.08 -0.94
N ALA A 142 7.36 -8.38 -1.52
CA ALA A 142 6.50 -8.98 -2.53
C ALA A 142 7.33 -9.59 -3.68
N ASN A 143 6.80 -10.63 -4.31
CA ASN A 143 7.46 -11.36 -5.41
C ASN A 143 8.82 -12.00 -5.03
N CYS A 144 9.03 -12.31 -3.76
CA CYS A 144 10.18 -13.05 -3.25
C CYS A 144 9.74 -14.34 -2.57
N LEU A 145 10.69 -15.23 -2.30
CA LEU A 145 10.45 -16.46 -1.57
C LEU A 145 10.67 -16.23 -0.06
N CYS A 146 9.88 -16.90 0.75
CA CYS A 146 10.08 -16.94 2.19
C CYS A 146 11.42 -17.62 2.52
N PRO A 147 12.30 -17.01 3.30
CA PRO A 147 13.61 -17.57 3.61
C PRO A 147 13.56 -18.83 4.51
N LYS A 148 12.39 -19.14 5.10
CA LYS A 148 12.23 -20.35 5.94
C LYS A 148 11.63 -21.53 5.20
N CYS A 149 10.55 -21.34 4.45
CA CYS A 149 9.83 -22.44 3.81
C CYS A 149 9.94 -22.43 2.27
N PHE A 150 10.58 -21.43 1.68
CA PHE A 150 10.80 -21.25 0.25
C PHE A 150 9.51 -21.16 -0.59
N LYS A 151 8.35 -21.00 0.03
CA LYS A 151 7.11 -20.64 -0.66
C LYS A 151 7.14 -19.18 -1.10
N GLU A 152 6.47 -18.87 -2.19
CA GLU A 152 6.27 -17.48 -2.57
C GLU A 152 5.51 -16.73 -1.47
N PHE A 153 5.91 -15.48 -1.25
CA PHE A 153 5.17 -14.60 -0.38
C PHE A 153 3.83 -14.23 -1.01
N GLU A 154 2.76 -14.35 -0.25
CA GLU A 154 1.47 -13.78 -0.61
C GLU A 154 1.51 -12.25 -0.46
N GLN A 155 0.84 -11.53 -1.36
CA GLN A 155 0.83 -10.08 -1.30
C GLN A 155 0.06 -9.58 -0.06
N MET A 156 0.61 -8.56 0.61
CA MET A 156 -0.07 -7.92 1.73
C MET A 156 -1.38 -7.28 1.27
N PRO A 157 -2.51 -7.55 1.94
CA PRO A 157 -3.78 -6.95 1.56
C PRO A 157 -3.76 -5.43 1.73
N LEU A 158 -4.39 -4.72 0.81
CA LEU A 158 -4.62 -3.29 0.93
C LEU A 158 -5.90 -3.01 1.73
N LEU A 159 -5.89 -1.95 2.52
CA LEU A 159 -7.05 -1.43 3.21
C LEU A 159 -7.65 -0.28 2.40
N TYR A 160 -8.75 -0.55 1.75
CA TYR A 160 -9.42 0.43 0.90
C TYR A 160 -10.10 1.54 1.73
N PRO A 161 -10.27 2.74 1.14
CA PRO A 161 -10.81 3.90 1.84
C PRO A 161 -12.34 3.80 1.95
N ILE A 162 -12.82 3.09 2.97
CA ILE A 162 -14.24 2.97 3.31
C ILE A 162 -14.54 3.71 4.62
N GLY A 163 -15.71 4.33 4.70
CA GLY A 163 -16.11 5.16 5.85
C GLY A 163 -16.16 4.39 7.18
N LYS A 164 -16.57 3.11 7.16
CA LYS A 164 -16.46 2.20 8.31
C LYS A 164 -15.46 1.10 7.96
N LYS A 165 -14.22 1.30 8.34
CA LYS A 165 -13.14 0.34 8.10
C LYS A 165 -13.32 -0.88 9.01
N ASP A 166 -13.52 -2.06 8.42
CA ASP A 166 -13.43 -3.31 9.16
C ASP A 166 -11.97 -3.76 9.24
N TYR A 167 -11.34 -3.40 10.35
CA TYR A 167 -9.97 -3.84 10.63
C TYR A 167 -9.90 -5.31 11.04
N ASN A 168 -11.01 -5.91 11.54
CA ASN A 168 -11.01 -7.25 12.11
C ASN A 168 -10.96 -8.35 11.05
N GLY A 169 -11.43 -8.08 9.84
CA GLY A 169 -11.39 -9.04 8.73
C GLY A 169 -9.98 -9.32 8.16
N LYS A 170 -8.97 -8.52 8.55
CA LYS A 170 -7.60 -8.63 8.04
C LYS A 170 -6.58 -8.61 9.19
N PRO A 171 -6.28 -9.76 9.83
CA PRO A 171 -5.43 -9.83 11.03
C PRO A 171 -4.08 -9.12 10.89
N ILE A 172 -3.46 -9.18 9.72
CA ILE A 172 -2.19 -8.50 9.45
C ILE A 172 -2.32 -6.98 9.55
N ILE A 173 -3.41 -6.41 9.07
CA ILE A 173 -3.68 -4.96 9.16
C ILE A 173 -3.88 -4.56 10.62
N VAL A 174 -4.60 -5.38 11.41
CA VAL A 174 -4.73 -5.17 12.87
C VAL A 174 -3.37 -5.15 13.55
N ASN A 175 -2.48 -6.08 13.18
CA ASN A 175 -1.12 -6.13 13.73
C ASN A 175 -0.31 -4.88 13.36
N GLU A 176 -0.36 -4.41 12.11
CA GLU A 176 0.32 -3.16 11.69
C GLU A 176 -0.21 -1.94 12.47
N TRP A 177 -1.51 -1.86 12.70
CA TRP A 177 -2.10 -0.80 13.53
C TRP A 177 -1.66 -0.88 15.01
N ASN A 178 -1.60 -2.08 15.58
CA ASN A 178 -1.14 -2.28 16.94
C ASN A 178 0.34 -1.92 17.08
N LEU A 179 1.15 -2.29 16.09
CA LEU A 179 2.56 -1.94 16.04
C LEU A 179 2.74 -0.41 15.92
N ALA A 180 2.00 0.25 15.03
CA ALA A 180 2.01 1.71 14.90
C ALA A 180 1.65 2.40 16.22
N LYS A 181 0.59 1.97 16.89
CA LYS A 181 0.19 2.51 18.21
C LYS A 181 1.28 2.30 19.26
N SER A 182 1.89 1.11 19.29
CA SER A 182 2.97 0.78 20.23
C SER A 182 4.21 1.66 20.01
N VAL A 183 4.58 1.90 18.75
CA VAL A 183 5.71 2.78 18.40
C VAL A 183 5.39 4.23 18.78
N LEU A 184 4.23 4.75 18.40
CA LEU A 184 3.79 6.11 18.72
C LEU A 184 3.75 6.38 20.23
N SER A 185 3.32 5.39 21.04
CA SER A 185 3.25 5.55 22.51
C SER A 185 4.63 5.65 23.17
N ARG A 186 5.70 5.22 22.50
CA ARG A 186 7.08 5.22 23.00
C ARG A 186 7.96 6.27 22.32
N ALA A 187 7.45 6.94 21.29
CA ALA A 187 8.22 7.88 20.50
C ALA A 187 8.60 9.12 21.34
N ALA A 188 9.87 9.50 21.30
CA ALA A 188 10.37 10.74 21.90
C ALA A 188 10.06 11.97 21.04
N GLY A 189 9.87 11.78 19.73
CA GLY A 189 9.47 12.79 18.76
C GLY A 189 8.69 12.19 17.61
N ILE A 190 7.79 12.96 17.01
CA ILE A 190 6.98 12.58 15.86
C ILE A 190 7.09 13.68 14.81
N THR A 191 7.38 13.29 13.58
CA THR A 191 7.35 14.17 12.41
C THR A 191 6.27 13.67 11.45
N VAL A 192 5.41 14.57 10.94
CA VAL A 192 4.29 14.26 10.04
C VAL A 192 4.49 14.96 8.71
#